data_077f297b6b055b1f97eae88ba42d71c7
#
_entry.id   077f297b6b055b1f97eae88ba42d71c7
#
_cell.length_a   1.000
_cell.length_b   1.000
_cell.length_c   1.000
_cell.angle_alpha   90.00
_cell.angle_beta   90.00
_cell.angle_gamma   90.00
#
_symmetry.space_group_name_H-M   'P 1'
#
loop_
_entity.id
_entity.type
_entity.pdbx_description
1 polymer ?
#
loop_
_entity_poly.entity_id
_entity_poly.type
_entity_poly.pdbx_seq_one_letter_code
_entity_poly.pdbx_strand_id
1 'polypeptide(L)'
;MKREDVLELKIIDTLITEDGIDYIICKLSQNTEVLKRGLNTEYSKSFEYPGWDIRNEQLYTLGVIKEYDNLPFAVPTSDIELLKEKVKVINEKYGIEKRWRAKNEGWYYYIHSNYSLIVFAIDHRFTDDNNRYETGNYFGTEKEAKEYQEYMKQCSLEWHEKRDKW
;
A
#
# COMPACT_ATOMS: atom_id res chain seq x y z
N MET A 1 3.43 1.05 15.49
CA MET A 1 2.62 1.80 14.49
C MET A 1 1.91 0.80 13.59
N LYS A 2 0.70 1.11 13.13
CA LYS A 2 0.05 0.25 12.13
C LYS A 2 0.70 0.51 10.77
N ARG A 3 1.05 -0.55 10.05
CA ARG A 3 1.54 -0.46 8.66
C ARG A 3 0.37 -0.66 7.70
N GLU A 4 0.52 -0.19 6.49
CA GLU A 4 -0.32 -0.57 5.35
C GLU A 4 0.42 -1.68 4.61
N ASP A 5 -0.22 -2.83 4.54
CA ASP A 5 0.34 -4.03 3.94
C ASP A 5 0.21 -3.98 2.41
N VAL A 6 1.22 -4.52 1.73
CA VAL A 6 1.21 -4.65 0.26
C VAL A 6 0.52 -5.92 -0.20
N LEU A 7 0.44 -6.92 0.67
CA LEU A 7 -0.25 -8.20 0.41
C LEU A 7 -1.27 -8.49 1.51
N GLU A 8 -2.46 -8.93 1.11
CA GLU A 8 -3.48 -9.43 2.00
C GLU A 8 -3.79 -10.89 1.63
N LEU A 9 -3.57 -11.81 2.57
CA LEU A 9 -3.94 -13.21 2.44
C LEU A 9 -5.27 -13.46 3.16
N LYS A 10 -6.26 -13.93 2.42
CA LYS A 10 -7.57 -14.35 2.96
C LYS A 10 -7.73 -15.84 2.85
N ILE A 11 -8.02 -16.50 3.95
CA ILE A 11 -8.50 -17.88 3.98
C ILE A 11 -10.00 -17.84 3.70
N ILE A 12 -10.45 -18.64 2.71
CA ILE A 12 -11.84 -18.65 2.26
C ILE A 12 -12.53 -19.91 2.75
N ASP A 13 -11.87 -21.08 2.59
CA ASP A 13 -12.47 -22.38 2.86
C ASP A 13 -11.38 -23.44 3.11
N THR A 14 -11.80 -24.62 3.48
CA THR A 14 -10.96 -25.82 3.61
C THR A 14 -11.55 -26.93 2.75
N LEU A 15 -10.68 -27.66 2.06
CA LEU A 15 -11.05 -28.79 1.21
C LEU A 15 -10.32 -30.04 1.71
N ILE A 16 -11.08 -31.10 1.99
CA ILE A 16 -10.55 -32.42 2.30
C ILE A 16 -10.73 -33.27 1.05
N THR A 17 -9.65 -33.79 0.51
CA THR A 17 -9.69 -34.67 -0.67
C THR A 17 -9.89 -36.13 -0.24
N GLU A 18 -10.34 -36.97 -1.18
CA GLU A 18 -10.52 -38.43 -0.94
C GLU A 18 -9.20 -39.09 -0.57
N ASP A 19 -8.06 -38.52 -0.99
CA ASP A 19 -6.72 -39.03 -0.70
C ASP A 19 -6.22 -38.67 0.72
N GLY A 20 -7.07 -37.95 1.51
CA GLY A 20 -6.75 -37.53 2.87
C GLY A 20 -5.77 -36.35 2.95
N ILE A 21 -5.56 -35.64 1.85
CA ILE A 21 -4.80 -34.39 1.86
C ILE A 21 -5.75 -33.22 2.10
N ASP A 22 -5.49 -32.48 3.16
CA ASP A 22 -6.25 -31.30 3.49
C ASP A 22 -5.66 -30.06 2.79
N TYR A 23 -6.51 -29.30 2.13
CA TYR A 23 -6.16 -28.04 1.48
C TYR A 23 -6.91 -26.89 2.11
N ILE A 24 -6.24 -25.75 2.15
CA ILE A 24 -6.83 -24.46 2.50
C ILE A 24 -7.02 -23.65 1.22
N ILE A 25 -8.22 -23.20 0.97
CA ILE A 25 -8.53 -22.31 -0.15
C ILE A 25 -8.26 -20.89 0.28
N CYS A 26 -7.34 -20.24 -0.41
CA CYS A 26 -6.89 -18.89 -0.11
C CYS A 26 -7.14 -17.94 -1.28
N LYS A 27 -7.17 -16.66 -0.96
CA LYS A 27 -6.99 -15.56 -1.92
C LYS A 27 -5.82 -14.70 -1.47
N LEU A 28 -5.02 -14.25 -2.42
CA LEU A 28 -4.00 -13.24 -2.19
C LEU A 28 -4.33 -12.01 -3.02
N SER A 29 -4.39 -10.85 -2.39
CA SER A 29 -4.58 -9.57 -3.05
C SER A 29 -3.38 -8.66 -2.82
N GLN A 30 -3.05 -7.87 -3.83
CA GLN A 30 -1.95 -6.91 -3.80
C GLN A 30 -2.47 -5.49 -3.71
N ASN A 31 -1.92 -4.70 -2.80
CA ASN A 31 -2.21 -3.28 -2.70
C ASN A 31 -1.20 -2.47 -3.53
N THR A 32 -1.52 -2.29 -4.81
CA THR A 32 -0.66 -1.56 -5.75
C THR A 32 -0.45 -0.09 -5.38
N GLU A 33 -1.41 0.54 -4.69
CA GLU A 33 -1.27 1.92 -4.24
C GLU A 33 -0.25 2.07 -3.10
N VAL A 34 -0.20 1.10 -2.19
CA VAL A 34 0.86 1.05 -1.16
C VAL A 34 2.23 0.89 -1.81
N LEU A 35 2.36 0.02 -2.81
CA LEU A 35 3.61 -0.17 -3.56
C LEU A 35 4.06 1.11 -4.26
N LYS A 36 3.17 1.80 -4.95
CA LYS A 36 3.48 3.08 -5.62
C LYS A 36 3.93 4.14 -4.63
N ARG A 37 3.22 4.30 -3.52
CA ARG A 37 3.57 5.26 -2.47
C ARG A 37 4.90 4.93 -1.79
N GLY A 38 5.25 3.65 -1.68
CA GLY A 38 6.54 3.18 -1.17
C GLY A 38 7.70 3.31 -2.18
N LEU A 39 7.47 3.86 -3.38
CA LEU A 39 8.45 3.98 -4.48
C LEU A 39 9.10 2.63 -4.86
N ASN A 40 8.39 1.52 -4.66
CA ASN A 40 8.92 0.18 -4.89
C ASN A 40 8.77 -0.22 -6.37
N THR A 41 9.61 0.36 -7.22
CA THR A 41 9.62 0.05 -8.65
C THR A 41 10.21 -1.33 -8.95
N GLU A 42 11.08 -1.85 -8.10
CA GLU A 42 11.66 -3.19 -8.26
C GLU A 42 10.62 -4.29 -8.08
N TYR A 43 9.70 -4.09 -7.13
CA TYR A 43 8.63 -5.04 -6.90
C TYR A 43 7.68 -5.16 -8.10
N SER A 44 7.45 -4.07 -8.83
CA SER A 44 6.60 -4.06 -10.02
C SER A 44 7.24 -4.73 -11.24
N LYS A 45 8.56 -4.88 -11.29
CA LYS A 45 9.28 -5.48 -12.43
C LYS A 45 9.42 -6.99 -12.36
N SER A 46 9.31 -7.58 -11.17
CA SER A 46 9.46 -9.03 -10.97
C SER A 46 8.20 -9.85 -11.28
N PHE A 47 7.18 -9.25 -11.87
CA PHE A 47 5.83 -9.79 -11.98
C PHE A 47 5.45 -10.33 -13.35
N GLU A 48 6.37 -10.80 -14.14
CA GLU A 48 6.05 -11.27 -15.49
C GLU A 48 5.36 -12.64 -15.55
N TYR A 49 5.33 -13.43 -14.44
CA TYR A 49 4.71 -14.76 -14.44
C TYR A 49 3.94 -15.09 -13.16
N PRO A 50 2.66 -15.55 -13.27
CA PRO A 50 1.92 -16.09 -12.15
C PRO A 50 2.42 -17.50 -11.84
N GLY A 51 3.22 -17.66 -10.81
CA GLY A 51 3.67 -18.96 -10.37
C GLY A 51 3.88 -18.97 -8.87
N TRP A 52 3.31 -19.99 -8.20
CA TRP A 52 3.58 -20.28 -6.81
C TRP A 52 4.67 -21.33 -6.71
N ASP A 53 5.82 -20.96 -6.23
CA ASP A 53 6.73 -21.93 -5.65
C ASP A 53 7.02 -21.54 -4.20
N ILE A 54 6.19 -22.04 -3.28
CA ILE A 54 6.35 -21.84 -1.85
C ILE A 54 7.68 -22.45 -1.35
N ARG A 55 8.24 -23.40 -2.07
CA ARG A 55 9.44 -24.15 -1.69
C ARG A 55 10.72 -23.44 -2.09
N ASN A 56 10.69 -22.67 -3.15
CA ASN A 56 11.77 -21.76 -3.51
C ASN A 56 11.61 -20.45 -2.74
N GLU A 57 12.67 -19.91 -2.20
CA GLU A 57 12.66 -18.70 -1.35
C GLU A 57 12.12 -17.43 -2.03
N GLN A 58 11.76 -17.54 -3.30
CA GLN A 58 11.13 -16.49 -4.05
C GLN A 58 9.61 -16.68 -3.97
N LEU A 59 8.95 -15.83 -3.20
CA LEU A 59 7.55 -15.55 -3.43
C LEU A 59 7.53 -14.85 -4.79
N TYR A 60 7.28 -15.60 -5.83
CA TYR A 60 6.78 -15.03 -7.06
C TYR A 60 5.39 -14.52 -6.72
N THR A 61 5.36 -13.36 -6.11
CA THR A 61 4.12 -12.65 -5.98
C THR A 61 3.66 -12.48 -7.40
N LEU A 62 2.60 -13.10 -7.63
CA LEU A 62 1.71 -12.91 -8.71
C LEU A 62 2.01 -11.58 -9.37
N GLY A 63 2.75 -11.61 -10.45
CA GLY A 63 2.66 -10.54 -11.40
C GLY A 63 1.21 -10.48 -11.75
N VAL A 64 0.52 -9.60 -11.09
CA VAL A 64 -0.89 -9.48 -11.26
C VAL A 64 -1.10 -8.94 -12.66
N ILE A 65 -1.17 -9.86 -13.60
CA ILE A 65 -2.09 -9.63 -14.70
C ILE A 65 -3.38 -9.34 -13.96
N LYS A 66 -3.92 -8.13 -14.08
CA LYS A 66 -5.14 -7.67 -13.38
C LYS A 66 -6.26 -8.70 -13.37
N GLU A 67 -6.23 -9.63 -14.31
CA GLU A 67 -7.15 -10.74 -14.53
C GLU A 67 -7.04 -11.88 -13.51
N TYR A 68 -5.92 -12.00 -12.78
CA TYR A 68 -5.69 -13.06 -11.78
C TYR A 68 -5.62 -12.56 -10.34
N ASP A 69 -5.73 -11.22 -10.13
CA ASP A 69 -5.81 -10.65 -8.80
C ASP A 69 -7.06 -11.18 -8.09
N ASN A 70 -6.88 -11.62 -6.86
CA ASN A 70 -7.96 -12.18 -6.05
C ASN A 70 -8.52 -13.54 -6.51
N LEU A 71 -7.90 -14.28 -7.41
CA LEU A 71 -8.36 -15.65 -7.71
C LEU A 71 -8.10 -16.59 -6.53
N PRO A 72 -9.06 -17.48 -6.22
CA PRO A 72 -8.85 -18.51 -5.21
C PRO A 72 -7.81 -19.53 -5.69
N PHE A 73 -6.95 -20.00 -4.79
CA PHE A 73 -6.02 -21.09 -5.01
C PHE A 73 -5.96 -22.01 -3.80
N ALA A 74 -5.60 -23.26 -4.00
CA ALA A 74 -5.48 -24.24 -2.94
C ALA A 74 -4.03 -24.35 -2.48
N VAL A 75 -3.83 -24.38 -1.15
CA VAL A 75 -2.54 -24.62 -0.50
C VAL A 75 -2.66 -25.82 0.42
N PRO A 76 -1.74 -26.80 0.38
CA PRO A 76 -1.73 -27.87 1.39
C PRO A 76 -1.72 -27.26 2.80
N THR A 77 -2.48 -27.85 3.71
CA THR A 77 -2.57 -27.36 5.10
C THR A 77 -1.19 -27.31 5.76
N SER A 78 -0.28 -28.23 5.40
CA SER A 78 1.12 -28.23 5.86
C SER A 78 1.90 -26.97 5.49
N ASP A 79 1.54 -26.31 4.40
CA ASP A 79 2.30 -25.21 3.82
C ASP A 79 1.72 -23.82 4.16
N ILE A 80 0.55 -23.79 4.81
CA ILE A 80 -0.16 -22.53 5.08
C ILE A 80 0.61 -21.58 6.01
N GLU A 81 1.27 -22.11 7.02
CA GLU A 81 2.06 -21.29 7.95
C GLU A 81 3.30 -20.71 7.25
N LEU A 82 3.93 -21.47 6.36
CA LEU A 82 5.01 -20.94 5.52
C LEU A 82 4.53 -19.81 4.61
N LEU A 83 3.34 -19.96 4.02
CA LEU A 83 2.74 -18.90 3.21
C LEU A 83 2.47 -17.63 4.02
N LYS A 84 1.87 -17.77 5.21
CA LYS A 84 1.62 -16.64 6.11
C LYS A 84 2.91 -15.91 6.50
N GLU A 85 3.96 -16.65 6.83
CA GLU A 85 5.25 -16.05 7.19
C GLU A 85 5.88 -15.32 6.00
N LYS A 86 5.82 -15.88 4.79
CA LYS A 86 6.31 -15.20 3.59
C LYS A 86 5.54 -13.91 3.28
N VAL A 87 4.21 -13.91 3.41
CA VAL A 87 3.39 -12.70 3.27
C VAL A 87 3.79 -11.65 4.30
N LYS A 88 4.01 -12.06 5.54
CA LYS A 88 4.48 -11.17 6.62
C LYS A 88 5.83 -10.54 6.28
N VAL A 89 6.82 -11.32 5.87
CA VAL A 89 8.15 -10.83 5.48
C VAL A 89 8.06 -9.79 4.33
N ILE A 90 7.20 -10.05 3.34
CA ILE A 90 6.97 -9.09 2.26
C ILE A 90 6.33 -7.81 2.78
N ASN A 91 5.33 -7.91 3.63
CA ASN A 91 4.69 -6.74 4.22
C ASN A 91 5.65 -5.96 5.13
N GLU A 92 6.55 -6.62 5.83
CA GLU A 92 7.62 -5.97 6.59
C GLU A 92 8.62 -5.24 5.69
N LYS A 93 8.94 -5.79 4.53
CA LYS A 93 9.89 -5.21 3.59
C LYS A 93 9.29 -4.07 2.77
N TYR A 94 8.11 -4.26 2.23
CA TYR A 94 7.50 -3.36 1.24
C TYR A 94 6.30 -2.56 1.76
N GLY A 95 5.72 -2.94 2.89
CA GLY A 95 4.66 -2.19 3.54
C GLY A 95 5.17 -0.83 4.03
N ILE A 96 4.31 0.16 3.99
CA ILE A 96 4.63 1.52 4.44
C ILE A 96 3.93 1.84 5.76
N GLU A 97 4.47 2.78 6.50
CA GLU A 97 3.77 3.27 7.68
C GLU A 97 2.42 3.88 7.29
N LYS A 98 1.39 3.45 8.00
CA LYS A 98 0.07 4.00 7.77
C LYS A 98 0.07 5.47 8.13
N ARG A 99 -0.17 6.32 7.14
CA ARG A 99 -0.30 7.76 7.39
C ARG A 99 -1.46 8.02 8.36
N TRP A 100 -1.26 8.99 9.22
CA TRP A 100 -2.33 9.43 10.08
C TRP A 100 -3.53 9.90 9.26
N ARG A 101 -4.72 9.52 9.69
CA ARG A 101 -5.98 10.02 9.16
C ARG A 101 -6.93 10.28 10.32
N ALA A 102 -7.65 11.39 10.28
CA ALA A 102 -8.67 11.71 11.26
C ALA A 102 -9.73 10.60 11.31
N LYS A 103 -10.37 10.44 12.46
CA LYS A 103 -11.59 9.63 12.55
C LYS A 103 -12.66 10.24 11.63
N ASN A 104 -13.66 9.45 11.25
CA ASN A 104 -14.82 10.02 10.57
C ASN A 104 -15.39 11.18 11.39
N GLU A 105 -15.70 12.31 10.74
CA GLU A 105 -16.08 13.59 11.37
C GLU A 105 -15.01 14.20 12.27
N GLY A 106 -13.76 13.76 12.17
CA GLY A 106 -12.62 14.38 12.84
C GLY A 106 -11.98 15.49 12.02
N TRP A 107 -11.28 16.38 12.71
CA TRP A 107 -10.62 17.53 12.10
C TRP A 107 -9.28 17.16 11.49
N TYR A 108 -8.93 17.82 10.36
CA TYR A 108 -7.62 17.76 9.75
C TYR A 108 -7.27 19.12 9.12
N TYR A 109 -6.00 19.31 8.78
CA TYR A 109 -5.48 20.49 8.09
C TYR A 109 -5.06 20.12 6.67
N TYR A 110 -5.17 21.07 5.75
CA TYR A 110 -4.68 20.94 4.39
C TYR A 110 -4.21 22.29 3.85
N ILE A 111 -3.38 22.26 2.81
CA ILE A 111 -2.91 23.46 2.13
C ILE A 111 -3.83 23.73 0.95
N HIS A 112 -4.40 24.91 0.91
CA HIS A 112 -5.27 25.32 -0.20
C HIS A 112 -4.48 25.43 -1.51
N SER A 113 -5.17 25.35 -2.66
CA SER A 113 -4.59 25.26 -4.02
C SER A 113 -3.54 26.31 -4.37
N ASN A 114 -3.53 27.45 -3.69
CA ASN A 114 -2.54 28.52 -3.92
C ASN A 114 -1.27 28.38 -3.06
N TYR A 115 -1.07 27.26 -2.36
CA TYR A 115 0.07 27.02 -1.45
C TYR A 115 0.30 28.09 -0.36
N SER A 116 -0.60 29.06 -0.24
CA SER A 116 -0.43 30.20 0.65
C SER A 116 -1.27 30.13 1.92
N LEU A 117 -2.31 29.32 1.93
CA LEU A 117 -3.27 29.25 3.04
C LEU A 117 -3.41 27.82 3.57
N ILE A 118 -3.23 27.68 4.87
CA ILE A 118 -3.55 26.45 5.59
C ILE A 118 -4.97 26.56 6.10
N VAL A 119 -5.77 25.56 5.79
CA VAL A 119 -7.19 25.49 6.13
C VAL A 119 -7.45 24.23 6.92
N PHE A 120 -8.37 24.27 7.85
CA PHE A 120 -8.88 23.08 8.52
C PHE A 120 -10.22 22.65 7.93
N ALA A 121 -10.48 21.34 7.95
CA ALA A 121 -11.72 20.72 7.50
C ALA A 121 -12.11 19.54 8.38
N ILE A 122 -13.35 19.08 8.22
CA ILE A 122 -13.85 17.86 8.84
C ILE A 122 -13.80 16.74 7.81
N ASP A 123 -13.23 15.57 8.16
CA ASP A 123 -13.16 14.41 7.28
C ASP A 123 -14.50 13.66 7.28
N HIS A 124 -15.32 13.90 6.27
CA HIS A 124 -16.56 13.17 6.02
C HIS A 124 -16.38 11.98 5.06
N ARG A 125 -15.14 11.65 4.69
CA ARG A 125 -14.82 10.63 3.69
C ARG A 125 -15.37 10.94 2.29
N PHE A 126 -15.65 12.19 2.00
CA PHE A 126 -16.04 12.62 0.67
C PHE A 126 -14.85 12.58 -0.30
N THR A 127 -15.15 12.73 -1.58
CA THR A 127 -14.13 12.67 -2.64
C THR A 127 -12.96 13.63 -2.38
N ASP A 128 -13.24 14.86 -1.94
CA ASP A 128 -12.19 15.85 -1.66
C ASP A 128 -11.30 15.46 -0.48
N ASP A 129 -11.89 14.90 0.60
CA ASP A 129 -11.13 14.43 1.75
C ASP A 129 -10.22 13.25 1.36
N ASN A 130 -10.76 12.33 0.56
CA ASN A 130 -10.01 11.19 0.05
C ASN A 130 -8.86 11.65 -0.87
N ASN A 131 -9.12 12.55 -1.82
CA ASN A 131 -8.10 13.09 -2.70
C ASN A 131 -6.98 13.80 -1.93
N ARG A 132 -7.31 14.61 -0.93
CA ARG A 132 -6.31 15.27 -0.07
C ARG A 132 -5.48 14.26 0.69
N TYR A 133 -6.11 13.22 1.24
CA TYR A 133 -5.40 12.14 1.93
C TYR A 133 -4.47 11.38 0.99
N GLU A 134 -4.93 11.00 -0.19
CA GLU A 134 -4.16 10.25 -1.19
C GLU A 134 -2.97 11.05 -1.74
N THR A 135 -3.18 12.33 -2.03
CA THR A 135 -2.13 13.22 -2.55
C THR A 135 -1.13 13.68 -1.48
N GLY A 136 -1.36 13.36 -0.20
CA GLY A 136 -0.49 13.77 0.89
C GLY A 136 -0.73 15.18 1.43
N ASN A 137 -1.77 15.86 0.97
CA ASN A 137 -2.19 17.18 1.46
C ASN A 137 -3.21 17.06 2.61
N TYR A 138 -2.82 16.32 3.66
CA TYR A 138 -3.71 15.97 4.77
C TYR A 138 -2.89 15.81 6.05
N PHE A 139 -3.06 16.70 7.02
CA PHE A 139 -2.19 16.84 8.18
C PHE A 139 -2.99 16.79 9.49
N GLY A 140 -2.39 16.21 10.52
CA GLY A 140 -2.97 16.12 11.85
C GLY A 140 -2.94 17.44 12.61
N THR A 141 -1.99 18.31 12.28
CA THR A 141 -1.78 19.60 12.94
C THR A 141 -1.45 20.69 11.93
N GLU A 142 -1.74 21.92 12.30
CA GLU A 142 -1.36 23.11 11.52
C GLU A 142 0.17 23.20 11.37
N LYS A 143 0.91 22.77 12.39
CA LYS A 143 2.37 22.78 12.38
C LYS A 143 2.92 21.85 11.29
N GLU A 144 2.42 20.61 11.19
CA GLU A 144 2.81 19.69 10.12
C GLU A 144 2.50 20.26 8.73
N ALA A 145 1.34 20.90 8.57
CA ALA A 145 0.99 21.55 7.31
C ALA A 145 1.96 22.69 6.95
N LYS A 146 2.40 23.50 7.92
CA LYS A 146 3.40 24.56 7.72
C LYS A 146 4.77 23.98 7.34
N GLU A 147 5.22 22.96 8.03
CA GLU A 147 6.50 22.29 7.73
C GLU A 147 6.52 21.72 6.31
N TYR A 148 5.43 21.08 5.90
CA TYR A 148 5.28 20.57 4.54
C TYR A 148 5.22 21.68 3.49
N GLN A 149 4.53 22.79 3.78
CA GLN A 149 4.46 23.96 2.89
C GLN A 149 5.85 24.54 2.62
N GLU A 150 6.66 24.74 3.65
CA GLU A 150 8.04 25.23 3.51
C GLU A 150 8.93 24.23 2.74
N TYR A 151 8.80 22.93 3.01
CA TYR A 151 9.50 21.89 2.27
C TYR A 151 9.16 21.94 0.78
N MET A 152 7.89 22.03 0.41
CA MET A 152 7.45 22.10 -0.99
C MET A 152 7.96 23.35 -1.70
N LYS A 153 7.97 24.49 -0.99
CA LYS A 153 8.52 25.75 -1.50
C LYS A 153 10.01 25.61 -1.81
N GLN A 154 10.77 25.00 -0.90
CA GLN A 154 12.19 24.76 -1.10
C GLN A 154 12.45 23.81 -2.27
N CYS A 155 11.74 22.70 -2.36
CA CYS A 155 11.85 21.77 -3.49
C CYS A 155 11.56 22.46 -4.83
N SER A 156 10.57 23.34 -4.88
CA SER A 156 10.24 24.12 -6.08
C SER A 156 11.37 25.07 -6.48
N LEU A 157 11.96 25.78 -5.53
CA LEU A 157 13.11 26.67 -5.79
C LEU A 157 14.33 25.88 -6.29
N GLU A 158 14.67 24.81 -5.62
CA GLU A 158 15.79 23.93 -6.03
C GLU A 158 15.58 23.35 -7.45
N TRP A 159 14.35 23.00 -7.80
CA TRP A 159 14.02 22.49 -9.13
C TRP A 159 14.28 23.56 -10.20
N HIS A 160 13.85 24.80 -9.96
CA HIS A 160 14.10 25.94 -10.88
C HIS A 160 15.60 26.23 -11.04
N GLU A 161 16.34 26.26 -9.93
CA GLU A 161 17.80 26.48 -9.97
C GLU A 161 18.55 25.38 -10.74
N LYS A 162 18.09 24.14 -10.66
CA LYS A 162 18.69 23.03 -11.43
C LYS A 162 18.33 23.09 -12.91
N ARG A 163 17.10 23.45 -13.23
CA ARG A 163 16.63 23.56 -14.61
C ARG A 163 17.39 24.59 -15.42
N ASP A 164 17.70 25.74 -14.82
CA ASP A 164 18.35 26.84 -15.52
C ASP A 164 19.87 26.58 -15.81
N LYS A 165 20.36 25.39 -15.42
CA LYS A 165 21.75 24.91 -15.69
C LYS A 165 21.85 23.92 -16.84
N TRP A 166 20.76 23.66 -17.57
CA TRP A 166 20.71 22.81 -18.77
C TRP A 166 20.60 23.73 -20.02
#